data_31bf260e62319bbf3920858c2f00c5ce
#
_entry.id   31bf260e62319bbf3920858c2f00c5ce
#
_cell.length_a   1.000
_cell.length_b   1.000
_cell.length_c   1.000
_cell.angle_alpha   90.00
_cell.angle_beta   90.00
_cell.angle_gamma   90.00
#
_symmetry.space_group_name_H-M   'P 1'
#
loop_
_entity.id
_entity.type
_entity.pdbx_description
1 polymer ?
#
loop_
_entity_poly.entity_id
_entity_poly.type
_entity_poly.pdbx_seq_one_letter_code
_entity_poly.pdbx_strand_id
1 'polypeptide(L)'
;LNLFYLSILSIERSRISIMLEKLIINHYTVTLGEYSVKSEVLMEKLKEDNSYFGTERISRILLKIAPPVMLAQLIQALYNIIDSLFVGKYSDVGLTALSVIYPIQLLMIALAVGTGVGINTVMAAQLGLGHEDRANEYAGIGTPLAAVLWVIFAAVCYAVMPAYAATQTSSPEVIADVVTYGRIVCIFSFGLFLESVWTKILQARGDMKTPMTAQIIGAVINIILDPLLIFGLFGLPRMGIAGAATATVAGQIAAALVVMRKGFYKPPELKIFPSYTAKIFRLGLPNILMQSAYTFYIFGLNVILAEFSDAAVTVLGLYYKWQSLIFIPLGAMQTCIVPVISYNYAARNVERCKKTLRESVVFGMALMVIGTLCFLLIPEQLLRFFSKDEQVISIGINAFHIIGISFIPLVTSLTYPVLFQAVGASFKSSVLTIIRTVFLFVPLGYIFSRFGLQYFWLTYPITEVITTAVGFVMSRKFFSDPYHENAKKNKQIANSIGQ
;
A
#
# COMPACT_ATOMS: atom_id res chain seq x y z
N LEU A 1 67.47 43.84 -11.61
CA LEU A 1 66.82 43.36 -10.34
C LEU A 1 65.36 43.06 -10.53
N ASN A 2 64.62 43.85 -11.31
CA ASN A 2 63.15 43.64 -11.51
C ASN A 2 62.82 42.38 -12.31
N LEU A 3 63.64 41.94 -13.24
CA LEU A 3 63.43 40.70 -14.01
C LEU A 3 63.66 39.43 -13.19
N PHE A 4 64.55 39.50 -12.23
CA PHE A 4 64.89 38.38 -11.32
C PHE A 4 63.77 38.19 -10.27
N TYR A 5 63.15 39.28 -9.80
CA TYR A 5 62.02 39.26 -8.86
C TYR A 5 60.72 38.70 -9.49
N LEU A 6 60.47 39.03 -10.76
CA LEU A 6 59.34 38.53 -11.52
C LEU A 6 59.43 37.02 -11.85
N SER A 7 60.69 36.53 -12.07
CA SER A 7 60.89 35.09 -12.31
C SER A 7 60.75 34.26 -11.02
N ILE A 8 61.16 34.78 -9.87
CA ILE A 8 60.96 34.09 -8.57
C ILE A 8 59.48 34.05 -8.20
N LEU A 9 58.72 35.12 -8.36
CA LEU A 9 57.28 35.17 -8.15
C LEU A 9 56.47 34.24 -9.10
N SER A 10 56.93 34.05 -10.33
CA SER A 10 56.34 33.12 -11.29
C SER A 10 56.60 31.65 -10.90
N ILE A 11 57.77 31.34 -10.37
CA ILE A 11 58.15 29.99 -9.91
C ILE A 11 57.42 29.65 -8.60
N GLU A 12 57.27 30.59 -7.67
CA GLU A 12 56.47 30.38 -6.45
C GLU A 12 54.97 30.22 -6.75
N ARG A 13 54.39 31.03 -7.65
CA ARG A 13 53.01 30.88 -8.11
C ARG A 13 52.77 29.52 -8.74
N SER A 14 53.68 29.02 -9.57
CA SER A 14 53.62 27.70 -10.19
C SER A 14 53.71 26.58 -9.16
N ARG A 15 54.59 26.71 -8.14
CA ARG A 15 54.69 25.71 -7.07
C ARG A 15 53.46 25.68 -6.13
N ILE A 16 52.89 26.85 -5.81
CA ILE A 16 51.65 26.94 -5.02
C ILE A 16 50.47 26.37 -5.79
N SER A 17 50.37 26.63 -7.11
CA SER A 17 49.32 26.06 -7.97
C SER A 17 49.38 24.53 -8.06
N ILE A 18 50.59 23.97 -8.25
CA ILE A 18 50.83 22.52 -8.27
C ILE A 18 50.55 21.86 -6.89
N MET A 19 50.88 22.57 -5.82
CA MET A 19 50.63 22.09 -4.45
C MET A 19 49.12 22.11 -4.11
N LEU A 20 48.37 23.12 -4.54
CA LEU A 20 46.94 23.21 -4.42
C LEU A 20 46.23 22.16 -5.29
N GLU A 21 46.64 21.94 -6.52
CA GLU A 21 46.11 20.86 -7.38
C GLU A 21 46.33 19.48 -6.75
N LYS A 22 47.53 19.21 -6.21
CA LYS A 22 47.80 17.95 -5.50
C LYS A 22 46.97 17.79 -4.23
N LEU A 23 46.74 18.87 -3.47
CA LEU A 23 45.90 18.87 -2.28
C LEU A 23 44.42 18.63 -2.63
N ILE A 24 43.93 19.26 -3.69
CA ILE A 24 42.58 19.08 -4.19
C ILE A 24 42.40 17.65 -4.70
N ILE A 25 43.31 17.15 -5.54
CA ILE A 25 43.26 15.77 -6.06
C ILE A 25 43.35 14.76 -4.92
N ASN A 26 44.22 14.97 -3.93
CA ASN A 26 44.31 14.08 -2.78
C ASN A 26 43.06 14.11 -1.89
N HIS A 27 42.46 15.29 -1.72
CA HIS A 27 41.20 15.43 -0.97
C HIS A 27 40.02 14.76 -1.71
N TYR A 28 39.93 14.92 -3.04
CA TYR A 28 38.94 14.23 -3.85
C TYR A 28 39.16 12.72 -3.91
N THR A 29 40.39 12.24 -3.96
CA THR A 29 40.69 10.80 -4.00
C THR A 29 40.43 10.13 -2.65
N VAL A 30 40.72 10.80 -1.54
CA VAL A 30 40.39 10.29 -0.20
C VAL A 30 38.86 10.28 0.03
N THR A 31 38.15 11.35 -0.36
CA THR A 31 36.70 11.41 -0.25
C THR A 31 36.02 10.39 -1.16
N LEU A 32 36.45 10.22 -2.40
CA LEU A 32 35.94 9.19 -3.31
C LEU A 32 36.28 7.77 -2.83
N GLY A 33 37.44 7.55 -2.24
CA GLY A 33 37.83 6.30 -1.60
C GLY A 33 36.94 5.97 -0.38
N GLU A 34 36.68 6.94 0.48
CA GLU A 34 35.74 6.75 1.62
C GLU A 34 34.30 6.53 1.17
N TYR A 35 33.84 7.21 0.10
CA TYR A 35 32.53 6.95 -0.49
C TYR A 35 32.45 5.56 -1.15
N SER A 36 33.53 5.11 -1.82
CA SER A 36 33.62 3.78 -2.40
C SER A 36 33.57 2.69 -1.32
N VAL A 37 34.42 2.81 -0.28
CA VAL A 37 34.44 1.85 0.83
C VAL A 37 33.11 1.86 1.61
N LYS A 38 32.53 3.04 1.87
CA LYS A 38 31.18 3.11 2.49
C LYS A 38 30.09 2.54 1.59
N SER A 39 30.19 2.70 0.26
CA SER A 39 29.24 2.10 -0.67
C SER A 39 29.42 0.58 -0.76
N GLU A 40 30.66 0.06 -0.74
CA GLU A 40 30.92 -1.39 -0.72
C GLU A 40 30.46 -2.04 0.58
N VAL A 41 30.75 -1.45 1.73
CA VAL A 41 30.27 -1.93 3.04
C VAL A 41 28.72 -1.83 3.13
N LEU A 42 28.14 -0.79 2.54
CA LEU A 42 26.69 -0.66 2.46
C LEU A 42 26.10 -1.71 1.51
N MET A 43 26.76 -1.98 0.38
CA MET A 43 26.36 -3.01 -0.59
C MET A 43 26.53 -4.42 -0.03
N GLU A 44 27.58 -4.66 0.75
CA GLU A 44 27.81 -5.95 1.44
C GLU A 44 26.74 -6.17 2.53
N LYS A 45 26.43 -5.16 3.34
CA LYS A 45 25.28 -5.19 4.27
C LYS A 45 23.93 -5.38 3.56
N LEU A 46 23.75 -4.76 2.39
CA LEU A 46 22.52 -4.93 1.61
C LEU A 46 22.44 -6.35 0.98
N LYS A 47 23.58 -6.95 0.61
CA LYS A 47 23.66 -8.36 0.19
C LYS A 47 23.32 -9.32 1.33
N GLU A 48 23.87 -9.09 2.53
CA GLU A 48 23.51 -9.87 3.73
C GLU A 48 22.03 -9.70 4.09
N ASP A 49 21.49 -8.48 4.02
CA ASP A 49 20.08 -8.20 4.32
C ASP A 49 19.09 -8.85 3.33
N ASN A 50 19.46 -9.00 2.05
CA ASN A 50 18.59 -9.67 1.07
C ASN A 50 18.66 -11.20 1.13
N SER A 51 19.78 -11.78 1.56
CA SER A 51 19.97 -13.23 1.65
C SER A 51 19.08 -13.87 2.73
N TYR A 52 18.68 -13.12 3.74
CA TYR A 52 17.90 -13.68 4.86
C TYR A 52 16.52 -14.20 4.45
N PHE A 53 15.90 -13.67 3.37
CA PHE A 53 14.64 -14.23 2.84
C PHE A 53 14.82 -15.68 2.37
N GLY A 54 16.01 -16.03 1.87
CA GLY A 54 16.35 -17.37 1.42
C GLY A 54 16.88 -18.32 2.49
N THR A 55 17.46 -17.81 3.57
CA THR A 55 18.26 -18.59 4.54
C THR A 55 17.65 -18.67 5.93
N GLU A 56 17.10 -17.56 6.47
CA GLU A 56 16.60 -17.47 7.84
C GLU A 56 15.28 -18.25 8.01
N ARG A 57 14.93 -18.64 9.24
CA ARG A 57 13.65 -19.29 9.56
C ARG A 57 12.48 -18.37 9.22
N ILE A 58 11.44 -18.88 8.55
CA ILE A 58 10.28 -18.09 8.09
C ILE A 58 9.58 -17.38 9.24
N SER A 59 9.33 -18.07 10.38
CA SER A 59 8.74 -17.46 11.56
C SER A 59 9.55 -16.26 12.07
N ARG A 60 10.89 -16.36 12.08
CA ARG A 60 11.76 -15.26 12.50
C ARG A 60 11.72 -14.10 11.49
N ILE A 61 11.67 -14.39 10.19
CA ILE A 61 11.48 -13.37 9.15
C ILE A 61 10.17 -12.63 9.41
N LEU A 62 9.05 -13.34 9.53
CA LEU A 62 7.73 -12.72 9.72
C LEU A 62 7.67 -11.89 11.02
N LEU A 63 8.19 -12.41 12.13
CA LEU A 63 8.26 -11.67 13.40
C LEU A 63 9.18 -10.44 13.35
N LYS A 64 10.18 -10.42 12.47
CA LYS A 64 11.08 -9.27 12.27
C LYS A 64 10.43 -8.17 11.42
N ILE A 65 9.68 -8.55 10.37
CA ILE A 65 9.19 -7.60 9.35
C ILE A 65 7.72 -7.19 9.54
N ALA A 66 6.87 -8.01 10.18
CA ALA A 66 5.47 -7.68 10.35
C ALA A 66 5.21 -6.56 11.39
N PRO A 67 5.84 -6.53 12.59
CA PRO A 67 5.57 -5.49 13.56
C PRO A 67 5.78 -4.06 13.07
N PRO A 68 6.86 -3.71 12.34
CA PRO A 68 6.99 -2.39 11.73
C PRO A 68 5.85 -2.03 10.78
N VAL A 69 5.41 -2.99 9.95
CA VAL A 69 4.30 -2.75 9.00
C VAL A 69 2.98 -2.60 9.75
N MET A 70 2.74 -3.40 10.78
CA MET A 70 1.55 -3.27 11.65
C MET A 70 1.50 -1.89 12.31
N LEU A 71 2.63 -1.43 12.86
CA LEU A 71 2.70 -0.12 13.49
C LEU A 71 2.46 1.02 12.49
N ALA A 72 3.04 0.94 11.28
CA ALA A 72 2.79 1.90 10.23
C ALA A 72 1.30 1.99 9.86
N GLN A 73 0.64 0.84 9.67
CA GLN A 73 -0.79 0.78 9.35
C GLN A 73 -1.68 1.28 10.51
N LEU A 74 -1.31 0.97 11.76
CA LEU A 74 -2.02 1.47 12.93
C LEU A 74 -1.95 3.00 13.00
N ILE A 75 -0.76 3.56 12.82
CA ILE A 75 -0.56 5.01 12.83
C ILE A 75 -1.34 5.65 11.68
N GLN A 76 -1.35 5.04 10.49
CA GLN A 76 -2.15 5.51 9.36
C GLN A 76 -3.64 5.51 9.69
N ALA A 77 -4.16 4.48 10.33
CA ALA A 77 -5.57 4.44 10.74
C ALA A 77 -5.89 5.53 11.79
N LEU A 78 -5.00 5.73 12.75
CA LEU A 78 -5.17 6.73 13.81
C LEU A 78 -5.16 8.16 13.25
N TYR A 79 -4.23 8.51 12.37
CA TYR A 79 -4.19 9.87 11.85
C TYR A 79 -5.43 10.17 10.99
N ASN A 80 -5.95 9.21 10.20
CA ASN A 80 -7.18 9.40 9.44
C ASN A 80 -8.39 9.69 10.35
N ILE A 81 -8.45 9.06 11.53
CA ILE A 81 -9.49 9.33 12.52
C ILE A 81 -9.33 10.74 13.10
N ILE A 82 -8.10 11.13 13.43
CA ILE A 82 -7.79 12.44 14.03
C ILE A 82 -8.08 13.58 13.04
N ASP A 83 -7.67 13.45 11.77
CA ASP A 83 -7.99 14.38 10.69
C ASP A 83 -9.50 14.60 10.57
N SER A 84 -10.27 13.50 10.50
CA SER A 84 -11.73 13.57 10.45
C SER A 84 -12.35 14.22 11.68
N LEU A 85 -11.77 14.03 12.88
CA LEU A 85 -12.22 14.70 14.11
C LEU A 85 -11.99 16.22 14.08
N PHE A 86 -10.84 16.67 13.59
CA PHE A 86 -10.56 18.10 13.47
C PHE A 86 -11.47 18.76 12.45
N VAL A 87 -11.67 18.15 11.27
CA VAL A 87 -12.59 18.66 10.26
C VAL A 87 -14.03 18.66 10.77
N GLY A 88 -14.48 17.62 11.45
CA GLY A 88 -15.83 17.56 12.03
C GLY A 88 -16.06 18.60 13.14
N LYS A 89 -15.04 18.93 13.93
CA LYS A 89 -15.11 20.05 14.89
C LYS A 89 -15.15 21.42 14.21
N TYR A 90 -14.63 21.54 13.00
CA TYR A 90 -14.65 22.78 12.23
C TYR A 90 -15.99 22.99 11.51
N SER A 91 -16.51 21.96 10.82
CA SER A 91 -17.71 22.06 10.00
C SER A 91 -18.29 20.68 9.67
N ASP A 92 -19.60 20.50 9.87
CA ASP A 92 -20.33 19.31 9.41
C ASP A 92 -20.36 19.22 7.88
N VAL A 93 -20.40 20.35 7.18
CA VAL A 93 -20.27 20.44 5.72
C VAL A 93 -18.93 19.88 5.26
N GLY A 94 -17.83 20.30 5.94
CA GLY A 94 -16.49 19.79 5.67
C GLY A 94 -16.37 18.28 5.91
N LEU A 95 -16.98 17.75 6.98
CA LEU A 95 -16.98 16.32 7.26
C LEU A 95 -17.75 15.52 6.18
N THR A 96 -18.86 16.07 5.69
CA THR A 96 -19.60 15.52 4.55
C THR A 96 -18.75 15.53 3.28
N ALA A 97 -18.02 16.63 3.02
CA ALA A 97 -17.12 16.72 1.88
C ALA A 97 -16.00 15.67 1.92
N LEU A 98 -15.40 15.38 3.09
CA LEU A 98 -14.42 14.30 3.25
C LEU A 98 -15.02 12.95 2.89
N SER A 99 -16.26 12.68 3.30
CA SER A 99 -16.94 11.42 3.00
C SER A 99 -17.20 11.26 1.50
N VAL A 100 -17.58 12.34 0.82
CA VAL A 100 -17.81 12.36 -0.64
C VAL A 100 -16.50 12.14 -1.40
N ILE A 101 -15.37 12.72 -0.99
CA ILE A 101 -14.08 12.58 -1.69
C ILE A 101 -13.39 11.23 -1.42
N TYR A 102 -13.76 10.53 -0.36
CA TYR A 102 -13.10 9.30 0.10
C TYR A 102 -12.95 8.22 -1.00
N PRO A 103 -13.95 7.92 -1.87
CA PRO A 103 -13.78 6.97 -2.97
C PRO A 103 -12.66 7.35 -3.96
N ILE A 104 -12.48 8.65 -4.24
CA ILE A 104 -11.40 9.15 -5.10
C ILE A 104 -10.05 8.93 -4.43
N GLN A 105 -9.95 9.16 -3.12
CA GLN A 105 -8.73 8.88 -2.36
C GLN A 105 -8.39 7.38 -2.36
N LEU A 106 -9.37 6.51 -2.22
CA LEU A 106 -9.17 5.06 -2.30
C LEU A 106 -8.65 4.63 -3.67
N LEU A 107 -9.18 5.20 -4.75
CA LEU A 107 -8.69 4.93 -6.11
C LEU A 107 -7.24 5.41 -6.28
N MET A 108 -6.92 6.59 -5.77
CA MET A 108 -5.56 7.14 -5.76
C MET A 108 -4.58 6.21 -5.05
N ILE A 109 -4.95 5.75 -3.84
CA ILE A 109 -4.16 4.81 -3.05
C ILE A 109 -4.02 3.47 -3.78
N ALA A 110 -5.10 2.95 -4.37
CA ALA A 110 -5.08 1.70 -5.13
C ALA A 110 -4.09 1.74 -6.30
N LEU A 111 -4.06 2.85 -7.05
CA LEU A 111 -3.12 3.04 -8.16
C LEU A 111 -1.67 3.15 -7.66
N ALA A 112 -1.41 3.98 -6.65
CA ALA A 112 -0.08 4.21 -6.12
C ALA A 112 0.50 2.94 -5.46
N VAL A 113 -0.23 2.35 -4.52
CA VAL A 113 0.19 1.14 -3.79
C VAL A 113 0.25 -0.06 -4.72
N GLY A 114 -0.74 -0.26 -5.60
CA GLY A 114 -0.76 -1.39 -6.53
C GLY A 114 0.40 -1.38 -7.51
N THR A 115 0.76 -0.21 -8.04
CA THR A 115 1.97 -0.04 -8.87
C THR A 115 3.22 -0.37 -8.08
N GLY A 116 3.33 0.12 -6.86
CA GLY A 116 4.44 -0.20 -5.95
C GLY A 116 4.53 -1.69 -5.64
N VAL A 117 3.41 -2.39 -5.45
CA VAL A 117 3.40 -3.86 -5.22
C VAL A 117 3.88 -4.60 -6.48
N GLY A 118 3.55 -4.12 -7.68
CA GLY A 118 4.12 -4.65 -8.92
C GLY A 118 5.65 -4.55 -8.96
N ILE A 119 6.21 -3.41 -8.59
CA ILE A 119 7.66 -3.19 -8.47
C ILE A 119 8.26 -4.12 -7.40
N ASN A 120 7.65 -4.17 -6.21
CA ASN A 120 8.09 -5.04 -5.11
C ASN A 120 8.19 -6.51 -5.58
N THR A 121 7.16 -7.01 -6.22
CA THR A 121 7.10 -8.40 -6.69
C THR A 121 8.21 -8.71 -7.69
N VAL A 122 8.42 -7.84 -8.69
CA VAL A 122 9.46 -8.09 -9.70
C VAL A 122 10.87 -7.92 -9.14
N MET A 123 11.09 -6.93 -8.28
CA MET A 123 12.38 -6.71 -7.62
C MET A 123 12.76 -7.90 -6.74
N ALA A 124 11.85 -8.33 -5.85
CA ALA A 124 12.10 -9.46 -4.97
C ALA A 124 12.39 -10.74 -5.77
N ALA A 125 11.71 -10.94 -6.91
CA ALA A 125 12.00 -12.06 -7.82
C ALA A 125 13.40 -11.94 -8.45
N GLN A 126 13.84 -10.75 -8.91
CA GLN A 126 15.18 -10.56 -9.46
C GLN A 126 16.27 -10.77 -8.40
N LEU A 127 16.04 -10.29 -7.18
CA LEU A 127 16.93 -10.54 -6.04
C LEU A 127 17.03 -12.04 -5.71
N GLY A 128 15.91 -12.77 -5.78
CA GLY A 128 15.89 -14.22 -5.59
C GLY A 128 16.65 -15.01 -6.66
N LEU A 129 16.79 -14.44 -7.88
CA LEU A 129 17.61 -14.97 -8.96
C LEU A 129 19.09 -14.54 -8.88
N GLY A 130 19.45 -13.68 -7.93
CA GLY A 130 20.79 -13.11 -7.84
C GLY A 130 21.06 -11.98 -8.86
N HIS A 131 20.05 -11.49 -9.56
CA HIS A 131 20.19 -10.44 -10.58
C HIS A 131 19.97 -9.05 -9.94
N GLU A 132 20.92 -8.58 -9.15
CA GLU A 132 20.80 -7.31 -8.42
C GLU A 132 20.70 -6.10 -9.34
N ASP A 133 21.46 -6.07 -10.44
CA ASP A 133 21.41 -4.97 -11.42
C ASP A 133 20.03 -4.81 -12.03
N ARG A 134 19.38 -5.91 -12.41
CA ARG A 134 18.01 -5.88 -12.91
C ARG A 134 17.00 -5.44 -11.85
N ALA A 135 17.21 -5.81 -10.59
CA ALA A 135 16.36 -5.33 -9.51
C ALA A 135 16.50 -3.80 -9.35
N ASN A 136 17.72 -3.26 -9.47
CA ASN A 136 17.99 -1.83 -9.44
C ASN A 136 17.37 -1.09 -10.64
N GLU A 137 17.40 -1.67 -11.84
CA GLU A 137 16.72 -1.13 -13.01
C GLU A 137 15.20 -1.02 -12.78
N TYR A 138 14.55 -2.06 -12.24
CA TYR A 138 13.13 -2.00 -11.88
C TYR A 138 12.84 -0.94 -10.81
N ALA A 139 13.71 -0.80 -9.82
CA ALA A 139 13.61 0.26 -8.82
C ALA A 139 13.73 1.66 -9.47
N GLY A 140 14.67 1.82 -10.41
CA GLY A 140 14.90 3.08 -11.12
C GLY A 140 13.73 3.54 -12.00
N ILE A 141 12.93 2.59 -12.53
CA ILE A 141 11.68 2.92 -13.26
C ILE A 141 10.60 3.42 -12.30
N GLY A 142 10.64 3.04 -11.04
CA GLY A 142 9.61 3.37 -10.07
C GLY A 142 9.33 4.87 -9.95
N THR A 143 10.37 5.69 -9.85
CA THR A 143 10.23 7.15 -9.70
C THR A 143 9.57 7.83 -10.92
N PRO A 144 10.05 7.66 -12.16
CA PRO A 144 9.39 8.27 -13.32
C PRO A 144 7.98 7.70 -13.56
N LEU A 145 7.75 6.42 -13.27
CA LEU A 145 6.43 5.81 -13.40
C LEU A 145 5.44 6.43 -12.39
N ALA A 146 5.85 6.61 -11.12
CA ALA A 146 5.06 7.29 -10.11
C ALA A 146 4.73 8.73 -10.52
N ALA A 147 5.70 9.46 -11.08
CA ALA A 147 5.50 10.82 -11.56
C ALA A 147 4.50 10.89 -12.72
N VAL A 148 4.60 9.99 -13.70
CA VAL A 148 3.66 9.92 -14.84
C VAL A 148 2.24 9.61 -14.35
N LEU A 149 2.09 8.62 -13.46
CA LEU A 149 0.79 8.26 -12.89
C LEU A 149 0.19 9.41 -12.08
N TRP A 150 0.99 10.09 -11.28
CA TRP A 150 0.56 11.28 -10.55
C TRP A 150 0.05 12.37 -11.51
N VAL A 151 0.81 12.72 -12.56
CA VAL A 151 0.42 13.76 -13.53
C VAL A 151 -0.90 13.41 -14.21
N ILE A 152 -1.06 12.15 -14.66
CA ILE A 152 -2.30 11.69 -15.28
C ILE A 152 -3.46 11.76 -14.29
N PHE A 153 -3.26 11.25 -13.07
CA PHE A 153 -4.29 11.24 -12.04
C PHE A 153 -4.70 12.67 -11.63
N ALA A 154 -3.73 13.55 -11.40
CA ALA A 154 -3.96 14.95 -11.05
C ALA A 154 -4.73 15.70 -12.15
N ALA A 155 -4.35 15.52 -13.43
CA ALA A 155 -5.03 16.14 -14.56
C ALA A 155 -6.48 15.66 -14.70
N VAL A 156 -6.72 14.35 -14.62
CA VAL A 156 -8.07 13.76 -14.67
C VAL A 156 -8.92 14.26 -13.50
N CYS A 157 -8.40 14.19 -12.28
CA CYS A 157 -9.15 14.64 -11.11
C CYS A 157 -9.45 16.15 -11.13
N TYR A 158 -8.51 16.98 -11.58
CA TYR A 158 -8.74 18.42 -11.72
C TYR A 158 -9.93 18.73 -12.64
N ALA A 159 -10.00 18.03 -13.77
CA ALA A 159 -11.06 18.22 -14.77
C ALA A 159 -12.41 17.64 -14.30
N VAL A 160 -12.40 16.45 -13.69
CA VAL A 160 -13.63 15.70 -13.34
C VAL A 160 -14.22 16.12 -12.00
N MET A 161 -13.43 16.67 -11.07
CA MET A 161 -13.84 16.93 -9.68
C MET A 161 -15.15 17.75 -9.55
N PRO A 162 -15.38 18.86 -10.29
CA PRO A 162 -16.63 19.60 -10.17
C PRO A 162 -17.86 18.79 -10.60
N ALA A 163 -17.74 18.06 -11.71
CA ALA A 163 -18.82 17.18 -12.20
C ALA A 163 -19.09 16.04 -11.21
N TYR A 164 -18.05 15.39 -10.68
CA TYR A 164 -18.16 14.36 -9.65
C TYR A 164 -18.90 14.90 -8.41
N ALA A 165 -18.48 16.03 -7.86
CA ALA A 165 -19.10 16.62 -6.68
C ALA A 165 -20.60 16.90 -6.90
N ALA A 166 -20.96 17.44 -8.06
CA ALA A 166 -22.35 17.73 -8.41
C ALA A 166 -23.23 16.47 -8.56
N THR A 167 -22.63 15.30 -8.85
CA THR A 167 -23.40 14.03 -8.88
C THR A 167 -23.62 13.44 -7.48
N GLN A 168 -22.82 13.83 -6.48
CA GLN A 168 -22.88 13.24 -5.13
C GLN A 168 -23.76 14.03 -4.17
N THR A 169 -23.94 15.33 -4.39
CA THR A 169 -24.72 16.19 -3.51
C THR A 169 -25.33 17.37 -4.27
N SER A 170 -26.47 17.87 -3.76
CA SER A 170 -27.12 19.08 -4.26
C SER A 170 -26.77 20.33 -3.45
N SER A 171 -26.03 20.20 -2.33
CA SER A 171 -25.62 21.35 -1.50
C SER A 171 -24.45 22.10 -2.15
N PRO A 172 -24.61 23.39 -2.52
CA PRO A 172 -23.53 24.18 -3.12
C PRO A 172 -22.28 24.30 -2.21
N GLU A 173 -22.49 24.35 -0.90
CA GLU A 173 -21.39 24.46 0.09
C GLU A 173 -20.58 23.16 0.12
N VAL A 174 -21.24 21.99 0.17
CA VAL A 174 -20.56 20.70 0.14
C VAL A 174 -19.82 20.52 -1.19
N ILE A 175 -20.43 20.91 -2.33
CA ILE A 175 -19.76 20.88 -3.65
C ILE A 175 -18.48 21.71 -3.64
N ALA A 176 -18.53 22.94 -3.10
CA ALA A 176 -17.37 23.83 -3.02
C ALA A 176 -16.24 23.23 -2.18
N ASP A 177 -16.58 22.64 -1.02
CA ASP A 177 -15.62 21.98 -0.13
C ASP A 177 -15.02 20.72 -0.76
N VAL A 178 -15.83 19.87 -1.43
CA VAL A 178 -15.35 18.69 -2.17
C VAL A 178 -14.38 19.09 -3.27
N VAL A 179 -14.72 20.11 -4.06
CA VAL A 179 -13.85 20.59 -5.15
C VAL A 179 -12.55 21.16 -4.60
N THR A 180 -12.62 21.95 -3.52
CA THR A 180 -11.44 22.56 -2.88
C THR A 180 -10.51 21.48 -2.32
N TYR A 181 -11.02 20.62 -1.45
CA TYR A 181 -10.25 19.54 -0.83
C TYR A 181 -9.70 18.58 -1.89
N GLY A 182 -10.58 18.12 -2.78
CA GLY A 182 -10.24 17.13 -3.79
C GLY A 182 -9.17 17.63 -4.76
N ARG A 183 -9.26 18.88 -5.22
CA ARG A 183 -8.23 19.45 -6.09
C ARG A 183 -6.88 19.57 -5.39
N ILE A 184 -6.84 20.05 -4.14
CA ILE A 184 -5.58 20.17 -3.40
C ILE A 184 -4.94 18.79 -3.23
N VAL A 185 -5.70 17.82 -2.71
CA VAL A 185 -5.18 16.48 -2.45
C VAL A 185 -4.75 15.78 -3.74
N CYS A 186 -5.52 15.86 -4.83
CA CYS A 186 -5.18 15.19 -6.09
C CYS A 186 -4.02 15.86 -6.83
N ILE A 187 -3.97 17.20 -6.89
CA ILE A 187 -2.88 17.91 -7.58
C ILE A 187 -1.55 17.69 -6.88
N PHE A 188 -1.53 17.75 -5.56
CA PHE A 188 -0.32 17.59 -4.76
C PHE A 188 -0.06 16.15 -4.28
N SER A 189 -0.76 15.16 -4.85
CA SER A 189 -0.60 13.74 -4.51
C SER A 189 0.75 13.12 -4.91
N PHE A 190 1.65 13.88 -5.54
CA PHE A 190 2.99 13.38 -5.91
C PHE A 190 3.73 12.77 -4.71
N GLY A 191 3.55 13.35 -3.51
CA GLY A 191 4.11 12.81 -2.27
C GLY A 191 3.63 11.39 -2.01
N LEU A 192 2.33 11.12 -2.15
CA LEU A 192 1.73 9.79 -1.97
C LEU A 192 2.26 8.78 -3.02
N PHE A 193 2.28 9.16 -4.32
CA PHE A 193 2.72 8.26 -5.39
C PHE A 193 4.20 7.89 -5.23
N LEU A 194 5.06 8.85 -4.93
CA LEU A 194 6.49 8.62 -4.73
C LEU A 194 6.74 7.82 -3.44
N GLU A 195 6.11 8.20 -2.32
CA GLU A 195 6.22 7.47 -1.05
C GLU A 195 5.82 6.02 -1.21
N SER A 196 4.67 5.75 -1.84
CA SER A 196 4.17 4.39 -2.04
C SER A 196 5.13 3.53 -2.86
N VAL A 197 5.69 4.06 -3.94
CA VAL A 197 6.64 3.34 -4.78
C VAL A 197 7.96 3.10 -4.03
N TRP A 198 8.55 4.12 -3.42
CA TRP A 198 9.81 3.98 -2.68
C TRP A 198 9.68 3.07 -1.46
N THR A 199 8.56 3.16 -0.75
CA THR A 199 8.22 2.20 0.33
C THR A 199 8.24 0.76 -0.18
N LYS A 200 7.62 0.47 -1.32
CA LYS A 200 7.57 -0.88 -1.88
C LYS A 200 8.93 -1.37 -2.40
N ILE A 201 9.77 -0.48 -2.90
CA ILE A 201 11.17 -0.77 -3.24
C ILE A 201 11.95 -1.20 -1.99
N LEU A 202 11.83 -0.46 -0.89
CA LEU A 202 12.48 -0.80 0.38
C LEU A 202 11.97 -2.13 0.95
N GLN A 203 10.66 -2.35 0.91
CA GLN A 203 10.05 -3.60 1.35
C GLN A 203 10.53 -4.81 0.53
N ALA A 204 10.78 -4.65 -0.78
CA ALA A 204 11.36 -5.71 -1.62
C ALA A 204 12.75 -6.14 -1.15
N ARG A 205 13.50 -5.21 -0.56
CA ARG A 205 14.82 -5.45 0.06
C ARG A 205 14.76 -5.84 1.53
N GLY A 206 13.55 -5.95 2.11
CA GLY A 206 13.35 -6.32 3.52
C GLY A 206 13.46 -5.17 4.51
N ASP A 207 13.71 -3.93 4.06
CA ASP A 207 13.68 -2.75 4.94
C ASP A 207 12.22 -2.32 5.18
N MET A 208 11.65 -2.79 6.29
CA MET A 208 10.32 -2.41 6.75
C MET A 208 10.35 -1.24 7.75
N LYS A 209 11.54 -0.95 8.32
CA LYS A 209 11.69 0.09 9.36
C LYS A 209 11.67 1.50 8.77
N THR A 210 12.34 1.71 7.64
CA THR A 210 12.37 3.02 6.98
C THR A 210 10.97 3.48 6.54
N PRO A 211 10.13 2.65 5.87
CA PRO A 211 8.73 2.97 5.61
C PRO A 211 7.90 3.25 6.87
N MET A 212 8.07 2.44 7.93
CA MET A 212 7.41 2.70 9.21
C MET A 212 7.74 4.10 9.76
N THR A 213 9.03 4.44 9.78
CA THR A 213 9.49 5.76 10.26
C THR A 213 8.92 6.89 9.41
N ALA A 214 8.85 6.70 8.09
CA ALA A 214 8.25 7.67 7.17
C ALA A 214 6.76 7.89 7.47
N GLN A 215 6.00 6.82 7.66
CA GLN A 215 4.57 6.90 8.03
C GLN A 215 4.37 7.60 9.37
N ILE A 216 5.20 7.32 10.38
CA ILE A 216 5.14 8.01 11.68
C ILE A 216 5.39 9.51 11.50
N ILE A 217 6.44 9.90 10.78
CA ILE A 217 6.80 11.31 10.55
C ILE A 217 5.69 12.01 9.78
N GLY A 218 5.16 11.39 8.71
CA GLY A 218 4.06 11.94 7.93
C GLY A 218 2.80 12.15 8.76
N ALA A 219 2.42 11.16 9.57
CA ALA A 219 1.27 11.25 10.46
C ALA A 219 1.43 12.34 11.53
N VAL A 220 2.60 12.43 12.17
CA VAL A 220 2.88 13.47 13.18
C VAL A 220 2.80 14.87 12.56
N ILE A 221 3.37 15.06 11.37
CA ILE A 221 3.30 16.36 10.66
C ILE A 221 1.85 16.70 10.31
N ASN A 222 1.07 15.75 9.79
CA ASN A 222 -0.35 15.96 9.51
C ASN A 222 -1.12 16.36 10.78
N ILE A 223 -1.02 15.58 11.87
CA ILE A 223 -1.73 15.83 13.15
C ILE A 223 -1.37 17.21 13.73
N ILE A 224 -0.13 17.65 13.58
CA ILE A 224 0.30 18.99 14.05
C ILE A 224 -0.26 20.07 13.14
N LEU A 225 -0.20 19.91 11.81
CA LEU A 225 -0.62 20.91 10.85
C LEU A 225 -2.14 21.06 10.76
N ASP A 226 -2.92 19.98 11.00
CA ASP A 226 -4.38 20.02 10.94
C ASP A 226 -4.96 21.15 11.80
N PRO A 227 -4.78 21.20 13.14
CA PRO A 227 -5.34 22.27 13.93
C PRO A 227 -4.73 23.64 13.61
N LEU A 228 -3.46 23.69 13.19
CA LEU A 228 -2.80 24.93 12.83
C LEU A 228 -3.43 25.59 11.60
N LEU A 229 -3.69 24.80 10.55
CA LEU A 229 -4.19 25.30 9.27
C LEU A 229 -5.72 25.34 9.22
N ILE A 230 -6.42 24.40 9.83
CA ILE A 230 -7.89 24.38 9.87
C ILE A 230 -8.42 25.56 10.66
N PHE A 231 -7.91 25.79 11.88
CA PHE A 231 -8.41 26.84 12.78
C PHE A 231 -7.64 28.15 12.70
N GLY A 232 -6.47 28.17 12.04
CA GLY A 232 -5.65 29.38 11.93
C GLY A 232 -4.95 29.74 13.24
N LEU A 233 -4.36 28.76 13.95
CA LEU A 233 -3.67 28.99 15.21
C LEU A 233 -2.31 29.68 15.00
N PHE A 234 -1.80 30.34 16.02
CA PHE A 234 -0.49 31.01 16.04
C PHE A 234 -0.30 32.07 14.93
N GLY A 235 -1.37 32.73 14.51
CA GLY A 235 -1.33 33.81 13.49
C GLY A 235 -1.34 33.32 12.04
N LEU A 236 -1.51 32.00 11.82
CA LEU A 236 -1.72 31.44 10.48
C LEU A 236 -3.13 31.76 9.96
N PRO A 237 -3.33 31.85 8.64
CA PRO A 237 -4.66 32.07 8.07
C PRO A 237 -5.56 30.88 8.36
N ARG A 238 -6.82 31.12 8.71
CA ARG A 238 -7.83 30.08 8.89
C ARG A 238 -8.25 29.53 7.52
N MET A 239 -7.76 28.34 7.17
CA MET A 239 -7.96 27.73 5.85
C MET A 239 -9.13 26.74 5.80
N GLY A 240 -9.67 26.31 6.95
CA GLY A 240 -10.78 25.33 7.01
C GLY A 240 -10.44 24.03 6.30
N ILE A 241 -11.31 23.59 5.39
CA ILE A 241 -11.16 22.32 4.64
C ILE A 241 -9.90 22.33 3.74
N ALA A 242 -9.50 23.48 3.20
CA ALA A 242 -8.25 23.60 2.45
C ALA A 242 -7.02 23.38 3.35
N GLY A 243 -7.13 23.77 4.65
CA GLY A 243 -6.10 23.53 5.67
C GLY A 243 -5.90 22.03 5.92
N ALA A 244 -6.98 21.27 6.09
CA ALA A 244 -6.94 19.81 6.23
C ALA A 244 -6.29 19.14 4.99
N ALA A 245 -6.70 19.54 3.78
CA ALA A 245 -6.11 19.05 2.54
C ALA A 245 -4.60 19.33 2.47
N THR A 246 -4.18 20.54 2.85
CA THR A 246 -2.78 20.98 2.84
C THR A 246 -1.95 20.20 3.88
N ALA A 247 -2.49 19.98 5.09
CA ALA A 247 -1.84 19.21 6.13
C ALA A 247 -1.63 17.73 5.70
N THR A 248 -2.65 17.13 5.09
CA THR A 248 -2.57 15.77 4.53
C THR A 248 -1.46 15.66 3.47
N VAL A 249 -1.42 16.60 2.52
CA VAL A 249 -0.38 16.64 1.49
C VAL A 249 1.01 16.86 2.09
N ALA A 250 1.15 17.78 3.06
CA ALA A 250 2.42 18.03 3.73
C ALA A 250 2.94 16.77 4.44
N GLY A 251 2.07 16.02 5.12
CA GLY A 251 2.41 14.74 5.74
C GLY A 251 2.89 13.71 4.73
N GLN A 252 2.21 13.59 3.58
CA GLN A 252 2.60 12.68 2.49
C GLN A 252 3.95 13.04 1.87
N ILE A 253 4.20 14.34 1.65
CA ILE A 253 5.50 14.83 1.13
C ILE A 253 6.61 14.55 2.14
N ALA A 254 6.38 14.80 3.42
CA ALA A 254 7.36 14.53 4.46
C ALA A 254 7.71 13.03 4.54
N ALA A 255 6.72 12.16 4.47
CA ALA A 255 6.94 10.71 4.40
C ALA A 255 7.75 10.33 3.15
N ALA A 256 7.43 10.90 1.98
CA ALA A 256 8.18 10.68 0.75
C ALA A 256 9.66 11.09 0.88
N LEU A 257 9.94 12.23 1.49
CA LEU A 257 11.32 12.71 1.72
C LEU A 257 12.14 11.76 2.62
N VAL A 258 11.50 11.13 3.60
CA VAL A 258 12.18 10.14 4.46
C VAL A 258 12.58 8.89 3.69
N VAL A 259 11.66 8.33 2.90
CA VAL A 259 11.95 7.11 2.11
C VAL A 259 12.82 7.37 0.90
N MET A 260 12.83 8.60 0.36
CA MET A 260 13.58 9.00 -0.83
C MET A 260 15.06 8.66 -0.72
N ARG A 261 15.69 8.91 0.45
CA ARG A 261 17.14 8.71 0.66
C ARG A 261 17.63 7.30 0.34
N LYS A 262 16.78 6.30 0.54
CA LYS A 262 17.10 4.88 0.30
C LYS A 262 16.27 4.26 -0.83
N GLY A 263 15.12 4.84 -1.14
CA GLY A 263 14.16 4.33 -2.13
C GLY A 263 14.40 4.86 -3.55
N PHE A 264 15.16 5.95 -3.69
CA PHE A 264 15.47 6.52 -5.00
C PHE A 264 16.60 5.76 -5.69
N TYR A 265 16.34 5.31 -6.92
CA TYR A 265 17.29 4.66 -7.80
C TYR A 265 17.36 5.42 -9.12
N LYS A 266 18.56 5.44 -9.74
CA LYS A 266 18.75 6.10 -11.04
C LYS A 266 17.89 5.39 -12.10
N PRO A 267 17.11 6.14 -12.91
CA PRO A 267 16.36 5.55 -14.01
C PRO A 267 17.27 4.84 -15.02
N PRO A 268 16.87 3.66 -15.51
CA PRO A 268 17.63 2.95 -16.54
C PRO A 268 17.41 3.57 -17.93
N GLU A 269 18.00 2.96 -18.97
CA GLU A 269 17.82 3.42 -20.35
C GLU A 269 16.35 3.42 -20.81
N LEU A 270 15.95 4.45 -21.54
CA LEU A 270 14.57 4.62 -22.02
C LEU A 270 14.04 3.44 -22.86
N LYS A 271 14.92 2.71 -23.55
CA LYS A 271 14.54 1.55 -24.37
C LYS A 271 13.83 0.45 -23.60
N ILE A 272 14.18 0.24 -22.33
CA ILE A 272 13.61 -0.85 -21.53
C ILE A 272 12.32 -0.43 -20.78
N PHE A 273 12.01 0.86 -20.73
CA PHE A 273 10.84 1.39 -20.03
C PHE A 273 9.52 0.69 -20.41
N PRO A 274 9.14 0.54 -21.68
CA PRO A 274 7.84 -0.04 -22.05
C PRO A 274 7.69 -1.48 -21.53
N SER A 275 8.71 -2.32 -21.72
CA SER A 275 8.65 -3.73 -21.33
C SER A 275 8.61 -3.91 -19.80
N TYR A 276 9.38 -3.11 -19.07
CA TYR A 276 9.44 -3.17 -17.62
C TYR A 276 8.16 -2.60 -17.00
N THR A 277 7.65 -1.49 -17.51
CA THR A 277 6.38 -0.89 -17.09
C THR A 277 5.22 -1.86 -17.30
N ALA A 278 5.14 -2.50 -18.47
CA ALA A 278 4.12 -3.51 -18.74
C ALA A 278 4.18 -4.68 -17.75
N LYS A 279 5.39 -5.13 -17.37
CA LYS A 279 5.57 -6.20 -16.38
C LYS A 279 5.18 -5.74 -14.97
N ILE A 280 5.53 -4.51 -14.58
CA ILE A 280 5.15 -3.93 -13.29
C ILE A 280 3.62 -3.85 -13.19
N PHE A 281 2.93 -3.29 -14.18
CA PHE A 281 1.47 -3.21 -14.18
C PHE A 281 0.81 -4.58 -14.17
N ARG A 282 1.32 -5.53 -14.97
CA ARG A 282 0.79 -6.90 -14.97
C ARG A 282 0.85 -7.57 -13.59
N LEU A 283 1.89 -7.30 -12.81
CA LEU A 283 2.05 -7.83 -11.45
C LEU A 283 1.32 -7.00 -10.38
N GLY A 284 1.16 -5.70 -10.61
CA GLY A 284 0.46 -4.78 -9.71
C GLY A 284 -1.06 -4.79 -9.87
N LEU A 285 -1.56 -5.07 -11.07
CA LEU A 285 -3.00 -5.05 -11.40
C LEU A 285 -3.88 -5.84 -10.42
N PRO A 286 -3.52 -7.06 -9.97
CA PRO A 286 -4.33 -7.78 -8.99
C PRO A 286 -4.53 -7.00 -7.70
N ASN A 287 -3.53 -6.26 -7.24
CA ASN A 287 -3.63 -5.45 -6.04
C ASN A 287 -4.51 -4.21 -6.26
N ILE A 288 -4.39 -3.56 -7.42
CA ILE A 288 -5.28 -2.45 -7.82
C ILE A 288 -6.73 -2.92 -7.83
N LEU A 289 -6.99 -4.06 -8.49
CA LEU A 289 -8.34 -4.65 -8.54
C LEU A 289 -8.86 -5.02 -7.15
N MET A 290 -8.02 -5.60 -6.30
CA MET A 290 -8.42 -6.00 -4.95
C MET A 290 -8.85 -4.79 -4.11
N GLN A 291 -8.11 -3.69 -4.17
CA GLN A 291 -8.43 -2.48 -3.42
C GLN A 291 -9.64 -1.74 -4.01
N SER A 292 -9.74 -1.64 -5.34
CA SER A 292 -10.90 -1.02 -6.00
C SER A 292 -12.19 -1.83 -5.79
N ALA A 293 -12.11 -3.15 -5.91
CA ALA A 293 -13.26 -4.04 -5.74
C ALA A 293 -13.84 -3.99 -4.31
N TYR A 294 -13.01 -3.68 -3.30
CA TYR A 294 -13.45 -3.46 -1.93
C TYR A 294 -14.53 -2.38 -1.84
N THR A 295 -14.35 -1.26 -2.51
CA THR A 295 -15.33 -0.17 -2.53
C THR A 295 -16.64 -0.58 -3.22
N PHE A 296 -16.54 -1.31 -4.33
CA PHE A 296 -17.73 -1.71 -5.09
C PHE A 296 -18.63 -2.69 -4.34
N TYR A 297 -18.06 -3.71 -3.67
CA TYR A 297 -18.93 -4.64 -2.96
C TYR A 297 -19.55 -4.03 -1.69
N ILE A 298 -18.85 -3.12 -1.00
CA ILE A 298 -19.42 -2.37 0.12
C ILE A 298 -20.63 -1.57 -0.35
N PHE A 299 -20.50 -0.86 -1.47
CA PHE A 299 -21.60 -0.12 -2.07
C PHE A 299 -22.80 -1.05 -2.39
N GLY A 300 -22.55 -2.19 -3.05
CA GLY A 300 -23.59 -3.17 -3.38
C GLY A 300 -24.32 -3.71 -2.15
N LEU A 301 -23.59 -4.02 -1.06
CA LEU A 301 -24.19 -4.48 0.18
C LEU A 301 -24.98 -3.38 0.90
N ASN A 302 -24.51 -2.14 0.88
CA ASN A 302 -25.25 -1.00 1.42
C ASN A 302 -26.60 -0.79 0.70
N VAL A 303 -26.61 -0.88 -0.63
CA VAL A 303 -27.86 -0.76 -1.42
C VAL A 303 -28.89 -1.83 -1.00
N ILE A 304 -28.43 -3.07 -0.83
CA ILE A 304 -29.30 -4.16 -0.38
C ILE A 304 -29.84 -3.92 1.05
N LEU A 305 -28.99 -3.46 1.97
CA LEU A 305 -29.37 -3.21 3.35
C LEU A 305 -30.29 -1.99 3.51
N ALA A 306 -30.18 -1.00 2.63
CA ALA A 306 -31.03 0.18 2.61
C ALA A 306 -32.51 -0.20 2.33
N GLU A 307 -32.78 -1.33 1.68
CA GLU A 307 -34.13 -1.85 1.50
C GLU A 307 -34.80 -2.31 2.83
N PHE A 308 -33.98 -2.59 3.87
CA PHE A 308 -34.49 -3.01 5.18
C PHE A 308 -34.66 -1.85 6.15
N SER A 309 -33.58 -1.13 6.43
CA SER A 309 -33.59 0.03 7.33
C SER A 309 -32.25 0.77 7.34
N ASP A 310 -32.28 2.05 7.73
CA ASP A 310 -31.07 2.85 7.98
C ASP A 310 -30.22 2.26 9.11
N ALA A 311 -30.84 1.63 10.10
CA ALA A 311 -30.15 0.93 11.18
C ALA A 311 -29.31 -0.24 10.66
N ALA A 312 -29.80 -1.01 9.69
CA ALA A 312 -29.04 -2.11 9.09
C ALA A 312 -27.81 -1.61 8.30
N VAL A 313 -27.93 -0.50 7.56
CA VAL A 313 -26.81 0.17 6.89
C VAL A 313 -25.79 0.67 7.91
N THR A 314 -26.28 1.26 9.02
CA THR A 314 -25.43 1.73 10.12
C THR A 314 -24.62 0.59 10.74
N VAL A 315 -25.24 -0.57 10.98
CA VAL A 315 -24.55 -1.77 11.49
C VAL A 315 -23.40 -2.19 10.58
N LEU A 316 -23.61 -2.20 9.26
CA LEU A 316 -22.56 -2.52 8.30
C LEU A 316 -21.41 -1.48 8.36
N GLY A 317 -21.75 -0.19 8.48
CA GLY A 317 -20.76 0.88 8.67
C GLY A 317 -19.94 0.69 9.94
N LEU A 318 -20.56 0.32 11.06
CA LEU A 318 -19.87 0.04 12.32
C LEU A 318 -18.97 -1.19 12.23
N TYR A 319 -19.42 -2.23 11.52
CA TYR A 319 -18.57 -3.38 11.23
C TYR A 319 -17.28 -2.96 10.50
N TYR A 320 -17.37 -2.14 9.44
CA TYR A 320 -16.17 -1.70 8.71
C TYR A 320 -15.23 -0.81 9.53
N LYS A 321 -15.75 -0.02 10.46
CA LYS A 321 -14.92 0.73 11.42
C LYS A 321 -14.07 -0.22 12.29
N TRP A 322 -14.67 -1.24 12.86
CA TRP A 322 -13.95 -2.24 13.65
C TRP A 322 -13.02 -3.09 12.80
N GLN A 323 -13.48 -3.48 11.60
CA GLN A 323 -12.66 -4.23 10.64
C GLN A 323 -11.35 -3.51 10.32
N SER A 324 -11.40 -2.20 10.11
CA SER A 324 -10.20 -1.41 9.77
C SER A 324 -9.10 -1.49 10.83
N LEU A 325 -9.46 -1.70 12.11
CA LEU A 325 -8.51 -1.87 13.21
C LEU A 325 -8.10 -3.34 13.40
N ILE A 326 -9.07 -4.24 13.43
CA ILE A 326 -8.84 -5.67 13.69
C ILE A 326 -8.03 -6.32 12.57
N PHE A 327 -8.14 -5.82 11.32
CA PHE A 327 -7.46 -6.40 10.17
C PHE A 327 -6.05 -5.85 9.91
N ILE A 328 -5.57 -4.89 10.71
CA ILE A 328 -4.19 -4.37 10.61
C ILE A 328 -3.15 -5.50 10.62
N PRO A 329 -3.20 -6.49 11.53
CA PRO A 329 -2.23 -7.58 11.53
C PRO A 329 -2.27 -8.43 10.25
N LEU A 330 -3.47 -8.69 9.72
CA LEU A 330 -3.64 -9.45 8.49
C LEU A 330 -3.10 -8.69 7.27
N GLY A 331 -3.40 -7.39 7.15
CA GLY A 331 -2.87 -6.53 6.09
C GLY A 331 -1.35 -6.40 6.13
N ALA A 332 -0.77 -6.32 7.33
CA ALA A 332 0.68 -6.33 7.51
C ALA A 332 1.30 -7.65 7.06
N MET A 333 0.71 -8.79 7.42
CA MET A 333 1.16 -10.11 6.97
C MET A 333 1.10 -10.23 5.45
N GLN A 334 0.00 -9.80 4.81
CA GLN A 334 -0.12 -9.79 3.35
C GLN A 334 0.99 -8.95 2.68
N THR A 335 1.31 -7.79 3.24
CA THR A 335 2.41 -6.96 2.74
C THR A 335 3.76 -7.67 2.87
N CYS A 336 4.00 -8.36 3.98
CA CYS A 336 5.26 -9.02 4.29
C CYS A 336 5.51 -10.28 3.46
N ILE A 337 4.47 -11.06 3.17
CA ILE A 337 4.64 -12.33 2.44
C ILE A 337 4.98 -12.13 0.96
N VAL A 338 4.60 -11.01 0.35
CA VAL A 338 4.87 -10.73 -1.07
C VAL A 338 6.35 -10.84 -1.40
N PRO A 339 7.26 -10.05 -0.79
CA PRO A 339 8.68 -10.12 -1.13
C PRO A 339 9.30 -11.47 -0.76
N VAL A 340 8.89 -12.08 0.37
CA VAL A 340 9.42 -13.38 0.81
C VAL A 340 9.07 -14.50 -0.17
N ILE A 341 7.81 -14.56 -0.60
CA ILE A 341 7.36 -15.58 -1.57
C ILE A 341 7.97 -15.31 -2.95
N SER A 342 7.97 -14.04 -3.42
CA SER A 342 8.53 -13.68 -4.73
C SER A 342 10.00 -14.06 -4.85
N TYR A 343 10.80 -13.77 -3.81
CA TYR A 343 12.21 -14.13 -3.71
C TYR A 343 12.40 -15.65 -3.81
N ASN A 344 11.74 -16.40 -2.93
CA ASN A 344 11.94 -17.86 -2.84
C ASN A 344 11.38 -18.59 -4.06
N TYR A 345 10.28 -18.12 -4.65
CA TYR A 345 9.72 -18.70 -5.86
C TYR A 345 10.67 -18.51 -7.06
N ALA A 346 11.25 -17.32 -7.22
CA ALA A 346 12.25 -17.04 -8.24
C ALA A 346 13.54 -17.88 -8.04
N ALA A 347 13.98 -18.04 -6.79
CA ALA A 347 15.09 -18.93 -6.41
C ALA A 347 14.76 -20.42 -6.51
N ARG A 348 13.60 -20.80 -7.06
CA ARG A 348 13.10 -22.17 -7.20
C ARG A 348 12.94 -22.95 -5.88
N ASN A 349 12.82 -22.27 -4.76
CA ASN A 349 12.61 -22.87 -3.45
C ASN A 349 11.11 -22.92 -3.09
N VAL A 350 10.40 -23.84 -3.74
CA VAL A 350 8.95 -24.01 -3.58
C VAL A 350 8.57 -24.43 -2.17
N GLU A 351 9.40 -25.21 -1.49
CA GLU A 351 9.13 -25.65 -0.12
C GLU A 351 9.14 -24.46 0.85
N ARG A 352 10.02 -23.49 0.65
CA ARG A 352 9.99 -22.25 1.44
C ARG A 352 8.75 -21.39 1.14
N CYS A 353 8.29 -21.37 -0.12
CA CYS A 353 7.02 -20.69 -0.46
C CYS A 353 5.83 -21.34 0.25
N LYS A 354 5.71 -22.67 0.25
CA LYS A 354 4.67 -23.42 0.98
C LYS A 354 4.76 -23.13 2.49
N LYS A 355 5.97 -23.15 3.04
CA LYS A 355 6.22 -22.88 4.45
C LYS A 355 5.85 -21.44 4.81
N THR A 356 6.21 -20.45 3.99
CA THR A 356 5.82 -19.05 4.18
C THR A 356 4.31 -18.89 4.19
N LEU A 357 3.62 -19.50 3.21
CA LEU A 357 2.16 -19.48 3.15
C LEU A 357 1.55 -20.08 4.41
N ARG A 358 1.98 -21.28 4.81
CA ARG A 358 1.46 -22.00 5.98
C ARG A 358 1.66 -21.19 7.27
N GLU A 359 2.88 -20.70 7.54
CA GLU A 359 3.19 -19.94 8.73
C GLU A 359 2.43 -18.62 8.76
N SER A 360 2.29 -17.91 7.62
CA SER A 360 1.51 -16.68 7.53
C SER A 360 0.03 -16.91 7.82
N VAL A 361 -0.54 -17.99 7.31
CA VAL A 361 -1.94 -18.36 7.60
C VAL A 361 -2.11 -18.69 9.08
N VAL A 362 -1.21 -19.48 9.68
CA VAL A 362 -1.28 -19.80 11.11
C VAL A 362 -1.18 -18.56 11.98
N PHE A 363 -0.21 -17.66 11.72
CA PHE A 363 -0.11 -16.38 12.44
C PHE A 363 -1.34 -15.50 12.23
N GLY A 364 -1.82 -15.39 10.98
CA GLY A 364 -3.02 -14.63 10.67
C GLY A 364 -4.26 -15.17 11.40
N MET A 365 -4.45 -16.49 11.43
CA MET A 365 -5.56 -17.13 12.16
C MET A 365 -5.44 -16.89 13.66
N ALA A 366 -4.24 -17.03 14.26
CA ALA A 366 -4.04 -16.79 15.68
C ALA A 366 -4.41 -15.35 16.08
N LEU A 367 -4.06 -14.37 15.24
CA LEU A 367 -4.42 -12.97 15.48
C LEU A 367 -5.92 -12.72 15.25
N MET A 368 -6.52 -13.34 14.23
CA MET A 368 -7.96 -13.19 13.95
C MET A 368 -8.86 -13.90 14.98
N VAL A 369 -8.35 -14.90 15.73
CA VAL A 369 -9.08 -15.46 16.87
C VAL A 369 -9.43 -14.38 17.88
N ILE A 370 -8.54 -13.42 18.13
CA ILE A 370 -8.81 -12.30 19.05
C ILE A 370 -10.00 -11.47 18.51
N GLY A 371 -10.00 -11.11 17.24
CA GLY A 371 -11.11 -10.39 16.61
C GLY A 371 -12.41 -11.18 16.65
N THR A 372 -12.36 -12.48 16.35
CA THR A 372 -13.52 -13.39 16.46
C THR A 372 -14.07 -13.40 17.89
N LEU A 373 -13.21 -13.56 18.90
CA LEU A 373 -13.65 -13.56 20.29
C LEU A 373 -14.26 -12.21 20.70
N CYS A 374 -13.71 -11.09 20.26
CA CYS A 374 -14.32 -9.77 20.52
C CYS A 374 -15.73 -9.69 19.92
N PHE A 375 -15.93 -10.15 18.68
CA PHE A 375 -17.23 -10.12 18.00
C PHE A 375 -18.24 -11.12 18.59
N LEU A 376 -17.80 -12.21 19.18
CA LEU A 376 -18.66 -13.20 19.81
C LEU A 376 -18.99 -12.89 21.29
N LEU A 377 -18.02 -12.34 22.05
CA LEU A 377 -18.19 -12.19 23.49
C LEU A 377 -18.66 -10.79 23.91
N ILE A 378 -18.28 -9.74 23.15
CA ILE A 378 -18.56 -8.36 23.52
C ILE A 378 -19.18 -7.53 22.35
N PRO A 379 -20.09 -8.08 21.50
CA PRO A 379 -20.65 -7.36 20.37
C PRO A 379 -21.41 -6.11 20.82
N GLU A 380 -22.16 -6.18 21.91
CA GLU A 380 -22.94 -5.06 22.42
C GLU A 380 -22.04 -3.89 22.81
N GLN A 381 -20.93 -4.14 23.51
CA GLN A 381 -19.98 -3.11 23.92
C GLN A 381 -19.31 -2.46 22.71
N LEU A 382 -18.96 -3.25 21.69
CA LEU A 382 -18.41 -2.75 20.43
C LEU A 382 -19.40 -1.84 19.71
N LEU A 383 -20.68 -2.17 19.69
CA LEU A 383 -21.73 -1.37 19.06
C LEU A 383 -22.03 -0.11 19.87
N ARG A 384 -22.20 -0.24 21.22
CA ARG A 384 -22.49 0.89 22.12
C ARG A 384 -21.37 1.91 22.18
N PHE A 385 -20.14 1.54 21.78
CA PHE A 385 -19.02 2.49 21.67
C PHE A 385 -19.32 3.58 20.60
N PHE A 386 -20.06 3.24 19.53
CA PHE A 386 -20.34 4.15 18.42
C PHE A 386 -21.80 4.61 18.35
N SER A 387 -22.76 3.84 18.87
CA SER A 387 -24.19 4.12 18.74
C SER A 387 -24.90 3.91 20.07
N LYS A 388 -25.94 4.74 20.28
CA LYS A 388 -26.92 4.59 21.39
C LYS A 388 -28.27 4.10 20.92
N ASP A 389 -28.45 3.90 19.62
CA ASP A 389 -29.71 3.45 19.00
C ASP A 389 -29.89 1.95 19.29
N GLU A 390 -30.95 1.62 20.04
CA GLU A 390 -31.25 0.23 20.43
C GLU A 390 -31.59 -0.64 19.22
N GLN A 391 -32.13 -0.08 18.12
CA GLN A 391 -32.38 -0.83 16.90
C GLN A 391 -31.07 -1.24 16.21
N VAL A 392 -30.08 -0.32 16.15
CA VAL A 392 -28.75 -0.62 15.65
C VAL A 392 -28.05 -1.68 16.50
N ILE A 393 -28.20 -1.59 17.83
CA ILE A 393 -27.58 -2.56 18.76
C ILE A 393 -28.20 -3.94 18.59
N SER A 394 -29.53 -4.03 18.55
CA SER A 394 -30.26 -5.31 18.41
C SER A 394 -29.91 -6.03 17.09
N ILE A 395 -29.92 -5.32 15.96
CA ILE A 395 -29.52 -5.87 14.65
C ILE A 395 -28.03 -6.22 14.68
N GLY A 396 -27.22 -5.34 15.25
CA GLY A 396 -25.75 -5.43 15.23
C GLY A 396 -25.21 -6.60 16.04
N ILE A 397 -25.81 -6.98 17.16
CA ILE A 397 -25.38 -8.14 17.96
C ILE A 397 -25.44 -9.42 17.11
N ASN A 398 -26.57 -9.66 16.44
CA ASN A 398 -26.70 -10.82 15.55
C ASN A 398 -25.73 -10.77 14.37
N ALA A 399 -25.60 -9.59 13.74
CA ALA A 399 -24.66 -9.36 12.64
C ALA A 399 -23.21 -9.67 13.06
N PHE A 400 -22.77 -9.15 14.20
CA PHE A 400 -21.39 -9.31 14.69
C PHE A 400 -21.09 -10.77 15.06
N HIS A 401 -22.03 -11.49 15.68
CA HIS A 401 -21.88 -12.92 15.93
C HIS A 401 -21.64 -13.70 14.64
N ILE A 402 -22.45 -13.47 13.60
CA ILE A 402 -22.34 -14.20 12.32
C ILE A 402 -21.07 -13.78 11.57
N ILE A 403 -20.79 -12.48 11.47
CA ILE A 403 -19.61 -11.96 10.76
C ILE A 403 -18.32 -12.37 11.49
N GLY A 404 -18.31 -12.37 12.84
CA GLY A 404 -17.13 -12.75 13.63
C GLY A 404 -16.59 -14.15 13.30
N ILE A 405 -17.48 -15.09 12.99
CA ILE A 405 -17.10 -16.46 12.59
C ILE A 405 -16.34 -16.45 11.25
N SER A 406 -16.61 -15.47 10.37
CA SER A 406 -15.95 -15.36 9.07
C SER A 406 -14.47 -14.96 9.15
N PHE A 407 -13.99 -14.44 10.27
CA PHE A 407 -12.61 -13.92 10.39
C PHE A 407 -11.55 -15.02 10.23
N ILE A 408 -11.86 -16.25 10.59
CA ILE A 408 -10.93 -17.37 10.44
C ILE A 408 -10.77 -17.77 8.96
N PRO A 409 -11.84 -18.11 8.20
CA PRO A 409 -11.68 -18.43 6.78
C PRO A 409 -11.24 -17.21 5.94
N LEU A 410 -11.54 -15.99 6.38
CA LEU A 410 -11.10 -14.76 5.73
C LEU A 410 -9.56 -14.66 5.62
N VAL A 411 -8.82 -15.15 6.62
CA VAL A 411 -7.34 -15.16 6.56
C VAL A 411 -6.86 -15.84 5.28
N THR A 412 -7.39 -17.03 5.01
CA THR A 412 -6.99 -17.81 3.83
C THR A 412 -7.55 -17.23 2.54
N SER A 413 -8.80 -16.78 2.54
CA SER A 413 -9.45 -16.21 1.36
C SER A 413 -8.72 -14.97 0.83
N LEU A 414 -8.14 -14.17 1.71
CA LEU A 414 -7.33 -12.99 1.34
C LEU A 414 -5.85 -13.32 1.09
N THR A 415 -5.31 -14.38 1.72
CA THR A 415 -3.90 -14.74 1.53
C THR A 415 -3.65 -15.45 0.20
N TYR A 416 -4.60 -16.23 -0.34
CA TYR A 416 -4.42 -16.90 -1.63
C TYR A 416 -4.27 -15.94 -2.83
N PRO A 417 -5.06 -14.87 -3.00
CA PRO A 417 -4.81 -13.86 -4.03
C PRO A 417 -3.41 -13.25 -3.93
N VAL A 418 -2.95 -12.96 -2.71
CA VAL A 418 -1.61 -12.40 -2.46
C VAL A 418 -0.50 -13.41 -2.83
N LEU A 419 -0.70 -14.71 -2.51
CA LEU A 419 0.20 -15.78 -2.97
C LEU A 419 0.34 -15.78 -4.49
N PHE A 420 -0.79 -15.81 -5.22
CA PHE A 420 -0.76 -15.84 -6.68
C PHE A 420 -0.14 -14.57 -7.27
N GLN A 421 -0.35 -13.42 -6.66
CA GLN A 421 0.32 -12.19 -7.03
C GLN A 421 1.84 -12.29 -6.84
N ALA A 422 2.30 -12.76 -5.69
CA ALA A 422 3.71 -12.88 -5.34
C ALA A 422 4.48 -13.83 -6.27
N VAL A 423 3.85 -14.93 -6.73
CA VAL A 423 4.46 -15.85 -7.69
C VAL A 423 4.30 -15.44 -9.16
N GLY A 424 3.74 -14.24 -9.42
CA GLY A 424 3.54 -13.71 -10.77
C GLY A 424 2.35 -14.31 -11.52
N ALA A 425 1.50 -15.11 -10.87
CA ALA A 425 0.27 -15.67 -11.43
C ALA A 425 -0.91 -14.66 -11.33
N SER A 426 -0.71 -13.46 -11.87
CA SER A 426 -1.60 -12.30 -11.74
C SER A 426 -3.04 -12.61 -12.15
N PHE A 427 -3.25 -13.40 -13.20
CA PHE A 427 -4.59 -13.78 -13.64
C PHE A 427 -5.33 -14.59 -12.58
N LYS A 428 -4.65 -15.57 -11.95
CA LYS A 428 -5.25 -16.38 -10.87
C LYS A 428 -5.62 -15.54 -9.64
N SER A 429 -4.76 -14.57 -9.29
CA SER A 429 -5.02 -13.60 -8.23
C SER A 429 -6.25 -12.75 -8.53
N SER A 430 -6.33 -12.16 -9.73
CA SER A 430 -7.47 -11.32 -10.15
C SER A 430 -8.77 -12.11 -10.20
N VAL A 431 -8.75 -13.32 -10.77
CA VAL A 431 -9.93 -14.19 -10.85
C VAL A 431 -10.48 -14.50 -9.45
N LEU A 432 -9.61 -14.88 -8.51
CA LEU A 432 -10.03 -15.20 -7.15
C LEU A 432 -10.60 -13.97 -6.42
N THR A 433 -10.00 -12.80 -6.63
CA THR A 433 -10.52 -11.53 -6.11
C THR A 433 -11.90 -11.20 -6.68
N ILE A 434 -12.08 -11.30 -8.00
CA ILE A 434 -13.34 -11.01 -8.66
C ILE A 434 -14.42 -12.01 -8.24
N ILE A 435 -14.10 -13.30 -8.14
CA ILE A 435 -15.02 -14.33 -7.62
C ILE A 435 -15.51 -13.90 -6.24
N ARG A 436 -14.62 -13.57 -5.33
CA ARG A 436 -14.97 -13.16 -3.96
C ARG A 436 -15.83 -11.90 -3.92
N THR A 437 -15.41 -10.83 -4.60
CA THR A 437 -16.00 -9.50 -4.44
C THR A 437 -17.22 -9.27 -5.31
N VAL A 438 -17.23 -9.76 -6.54
CA VAL A 438 -18.31 -9.51 -7.51
C VAL A 438 -19.30 -10.68 -7.55
N PHE A 439 -18.80 -11.91 -7.65
CA PHE A 439 -19.69 -13.08 -7.87
C PHE A 439 -20.20 -13.72 -6.58
N LEU A 440 -19.58 -13.45 -5.43
CA LEU A 440 -20.05 -14.02 -4.16
C LEU A 440 -20.67 -12.94 -3.27
N PHE A 441 -19.98 -11.89 -2.87
CA PHE A 441 -20.49 -10.94 -1.88
C PHE A 441 -21.83 -10.34 -2.27
N VAL A 442 -21.95 -9.69 -3.42
CA VAL A 442 -23.18 -8.99 -3.80
C VAL A 442 -24.31 -9.95 -4.15
N PRO A 443 -24.10 -11.01 -4.98
CA PRO A 443 -25.17 -11.96 -5.28
C PRO A 443 -25.65 -12.77 -4.08
N LEU A 444 -24.74 -13.25 -3.21
CA LEU A 444 -25.16 -13.95 -1.99
C LEU A 444 -25.87 -13.01 -1.02
N GLY A 445 -25.40 -11.76 -0.88
CA GLY A 445 -26.09 -10.73 -0.11
C GLY A 445 -27.52 -10.52 -0.59
N TYR A 446 -27.71 -10.42 -1.90
CA TYR A 446 -29.05 -10.30 -2.50
C TYR A 446 -29.90 -11.57 -2.28
N ILE A 447 -29.33 -12.76 -2.46
CA ILE A 447 -30.06 -14.02 -2.25
C ILE A 447 -30.50 -14.14 -0.79
N PHE A 448 -29.58 -13.96 0.15
CA PHE A 448 -29.89 -14.09 1.57
C PHE A 448 -30.81 -12.99 2.10
N SER A 449 -30.79 -11.80 1.53
CA SER A 449 -31.70 -10.71 1.89
C SER A 449 -33.18 -11.10 1.65
N ARG A 450 -33.46 -11.96 0.64
CA ARG A 450 -34.81 -12.45 0.35
C ARG A 450 -35.40 -13.37 1.44
N PHE A 451 -34.54 -13.96 2.27
CA PHE A 451 -34.93 -14.77 3.43
C PHE A 451 -35.06 -13.95 4.72
N GLY A 452 -34.62 -12.70 4.70
CA GLY A 452 -34.69 -11.75 5.81
C GLY A 452 -33.30 -11.22 6.25
N LEU A 453 -33.32 -10.09 6.97
CA LEU A 453 -32.12 -9.38 7.40
C LEU A 453 -31.16 -10.26 8.21
N GLN A 454 -31.67 -11.14 9.06
CA GLN A 454 -30.86 -12.05 9.88
C GLN A 454 -30.00 -13.00 9.03
N TYR A 455 -30.49 -13.41 7.87
CA TYR A 455 -29.76 -14.31 6.96
C TYR A 455 -28.78 -13.56 6.07
N PHE A 456 -28.99 -12.27 5.83
CA PHE A 456 -28.08 -11.44 5.04
C PHE A 456 -26.62 -11.54 5.52
N TRP A 457 -26.40 -11.57 6.83
CA TRP A 457 -25.07 -11.61 7.42
C TRP A 457 -24.31 -12.91 7.14
N LEU A 458 -25.02 -14.01 6.78
CA LEU A 458 -24.39 -15.26 6.32
C LEU A 458 -23.59 -15.09 5.03
N THR A 459 -23.80 -14.01 4.30
CA THR A 459 -23.01 -13.63 3.13
C THR A 459 -21.51 -13.65 3.45
N TYR A 460 -21.11 -13.17 4.63
CA TYR A 460 -19.71 -13.09 5.04
C TYR A 460 -19.06 -14.49 5.21
N PRO A 461 -19.50 -15.34 6.13
CA PRO A 461 -18.85 -16.63 6.34
C PRO A 461 -18.94 -17.54 5.10
N ILE A 462 -20.02 -17.52 4.37
CA ILE A 462 -20.19 -18.36 3.17
C ILE A 462 -19.25 -17.91 2.05
N THR A 463 -19.17 -16.60 1.78
CA THR A 463 -18.21 -16.07 0.80
C THR A 463 -16.79 -16.45 1.14
N GLU A 464 -16.38 -16.28 2.40
CA GLU A 464 -15.00 -16.56 2.81
C GLU A 464 -14.66 -18.06 2.75
N VAL A 465 -15.60 -18.93 3.11
CA VAL A 465 -15.42 -20.38 3.01
C VAL A 465 -15.31 -20.84 1.55
N ILE A 466 -16.21 -20.36 0.67
CA ILE A 466 -16.16 -20.70 -0.76
C ILE A 466 -14.86 -20.19 -1.39
N THR A 467 -14.47 -18.95 -1.13
CA THR A 467 -13.23 -18.36 -1.65
C THR A 467 -12.00 -19.14 -1.15
N THR A 468 -12.00 -19.51 0.13
CA THR A 468 -10.94 -20.35 0.72
C THR A 468 -10.86 -21.70 0.01
N ALA A 469 -11.98 -22.38 -0.22
CA ALA A 469 -12.00 -23.69 -0.89
C ALA A 469 -11.48 -23.58 -2.34
N VAL A 470 -11.94 -22.56 -3.10
CA VAL A 470 -11.44 -22.31 -4.46
C VAL A 470 -9.95 -22.00 -4.45
N GLY A 471 -9.50 -21.09 -3.57
CA GLY A 471 -8.09 -20.73 -3.41
C GLY A 471 -7.21 -21.91 -3.03
N PHE A 472 -7.70 -22.80 -2.15
CA PHE A 472 -6.99 -24.02 -1.75
C PHE A 472 -6.81 -24.99 -2.93
N VAL A 473 -7.87 -25.25 -3.69
CA VAL A 473 -7.80 -26.12 -4.88
C VAL A 473 -6.83 -25.53 -5.92
N MET A 474 -6.94 -24.21 -6.18
CA MET A 474 -6.03 -23.52 -7.10
C MET A 474 -4.58 -23.57 -6.64
N SER A 475 -4.32 -23.40 -5.33
CA SER A 475 -2.97 -23.42 -4.77
C SER A 475 -2.36 -24.82 -4.81
N ARG A 476 -3.13 -25.87 -4.50
CA ARG A 476 -2.68 -27.27 -4.65
C ARG A 476 -2.28 -27.58 -6.08
N LYS A 477 -3.14 -27.24 -7.05
CA LYS A 477 -2.85 -27.42 -8.46
C LYS A 477 -1.62 -26.63 -8.91
N PHE A 478 -1.43 -25.42 -8.40
CA PHE A 478 -0.24 -24.62 -8.69
C PHE A 478 1.04 -25.24 -8.13
N PHE A 479 1.03 -25.72 -6.89
CA PHE A 479 2.21 -26.30 -6.25
C PHE A 479 2.52 -27.74 -6.70
N SER A 480 1.61 -28.44 -7.38
CA SER A 480 1.90 -29.74 -7.99
C SER A 480 2.80 -29.61 -9.23
N ASP A 481 2.67 -28.48 -9.97
CA ASP A 481 3.53 -28.16 -11.12
C ASP A 481 3.80 -26.65 -11.22
N PRO A 482 4.62 -26.11 -10.31
CA PRO A 482 4.74 -24.67 -10.12
C PRO A 482 5.42 -23.92 -11.26
N TYR A 483 6.11 -24.62 -12.17
CA TYR A 483 6.87 -24.02 -13.28
C TYR A 483 6.32 -24.34 -14.68
N HIS A 484 5.28 -25.16 -14.77
CA HIS A 484 4.71 -25.62 -16.05
C HIS A 484 4.13 -24.47 -16.90
N GLU A 485 3.44 -23.51 -16.29
CA GLU A 485 2.91 -22.35 -17.00
C GLU A 485 4.01 -21.45 -17.60
N ASN A 486 5.15 -21.32 -16.91
CA ASN A 486 6.30 -20.56 -17.40
C ASN A 486 7.03 -21.30 -18.53
N ALA A 487 7.10 -22.62 -18.50
CA ALA A 487 7.66 -23.44 -19.55
C ALA A 487 6.83 -23.38 -20.85
N LYS A 488 5.50 -23.43 -20.75
CA LYS A 488 4.60 -23.24 -21.92
C LYS A 488 4.71 -21.85 -22.54
N LYS A 489 4.77 -20.79 -21.71
CA LYS A 489 4.95 -19.41 -22.20
C LYS A 489 6.29 -19.19 -22.87
N ASN A 490 7.38 -19.71 -22.29
CA ASN A 490 8.69 -19.60 -22.91
C ASN A 490 8.76 -20.36 -24.24
N LYS A 491 8.08 -21.50 -24.37
CA LYS A 491 7.92 -22.21 -25.64
C LYS A 491 7.10 -21.41 -26.68
N GLN A 492 6.02 -20.75 -26.25
CA GLN A 492 5.22 -19.90 -27.15
C GLN A 492 6.00 -18.66 -27.61
N ILE A 493 6.77 -18.03 -26.71
CA ILE A 493 7.63 -16.89 -27.06
C ILE A 493 8.79 -17.35 -27.98
N ALA A 494 9.40 -18.49 -27.71
CA ALA A 494 10.45 -19.04 -28.59
C ALA A 494 9.90 -19.39 -29.99
N ASN A 495 8.69 -19.91 -30.06
CA ASN A 495 8.03 -20.22 -31.36
C ASN A 495 7.55 -18.95 -32.10
N SER A 496 7.27 -17.84 -31.41
CA SER A 496 6.91 -16.54 -32.03
C SER A 496 8.12 -15.70 -32.44
N ILE A 497 9.32 -16.03 -31.99
CA ILE A 497 10.59 -15.40 -32.38
C ILE A 497 11.28 -16.19 -33.51
N GLY A 498 10.88 -17.46 -33.72
CA GLY A 498 11.39 -18.33 -34.77
C GLY A 498 10.55 -18.36 -36.06
N GLN A 499 9.55 -17.51 -36.16
CA GLN A 499 8.81 -17.15 -37.37
C GLN A 499 9.05 -15.69 -37.71
#